data_705d164d7343223c86ed7d65c10c6bd2
#
_entry.id   705d164d7343223c86ed7d65c10c6bd2
#
_cell.length_a   1.000
_cell.length_b   1.000
_cell.length_c   1.000
_cell.angle_alpha   90.00
_cell.angle_beta   90.00
_cell.angle_gamma   90.00
#
_symmetry.space_group_name_H-M   'P 1'
#
loop_
_entity.id
_entity.type
_entity.pdbx_description
1 polymer ?
#
loop_
_entity_poly.entity_id
_entity_poly.type
_entity_poly.pdbx_seq_one_letter_code
_entity_poly.pdbx_strand_id
1 'polypeptide(L)'
;MSLKPELTFFIPDTENAKEFPFIADGIKAGFPSPAADFEEMKLSLDHLLIKNREATFYAKASGNSMIGAGIDDGDILVIDRSIEPTDNKIAVCFIDGDFTIKRIKIEEDCIYLQPENPKFKSIKVTEDNNLIIWGIVTYVVKKV
;
A
#
# COMPACT_ATOMS: atom_id res chain seq x y z
N MET A 1 -4.24 6.87 -28.07
CA MET A 1 -4.32 7.57 -26.79
C MET A 1 -3.61 6.75 -25.72
N SER A 2 -2.61 7.32 -25.10
CA SER A 2 -1.89 6.61 -24.02
C SER A 2 -2.61 6.82 -22.72
N LEU A 3 -2.92 5.72 -22.05
CA LEU A 3 -3.47 5.76 -20.70
C LEU A 3 -2.31 5.79 -19.70
N LYS A 4 -2.43 6.58 -18.64
CA LYS A 4 -1.47 6.53 -17.54
C LYS A 4 -1.54 5.15 -16.90
N PRO A 5 -0.40 4.51 -16.65
CA PRO A 5 -0.41 3.28 -15.86
C PRO A 5 -0.96 3.57 -14.46
N GLU A 6 -1.71 2.63 -13.91
CA GLU A 6 -2.25 2.75 -12.54
C GLU A 6 -1.13 2.80 -11.51
N LEU A 7 0.01 2.18 -11.80
CA LEU A 7 1.15 2.11 -10.90
C LEU A 7 2.45 2.45 -11.59
N THR A 8 3.29 3.17 -10.91
CA THR A 8 4.70 3.37 -11.27
C THR A 8 5.55 2.82 -10.13
N PHE A 9 6.48 1.93 -10.43
CA PHE A 9 7.27 1.21 -9.43
C PHE A 9 8.63 1.85 -9.18
N PHE A 10 9.09 1.77 -7.95
CA PHE A 10 10.41 2.24 -7.50
C PHE A 10 11.02 1.20 -6.56
N ILE A 11 12.34 1.15 -6.54
CA ILE A 11 13.09 0.34 -5.58
C ILE A 11 13.52 1.26 -4.44
N PRO A 12 13.29 0.86 -3.16
CA PRO A 12 13.73 1.67 -2.03
C PRO A 12 15.24 1.88 -2.00
N ASP A 13 15.65 3.13 -1.75
CA ASP A 13 17.05 3.45 -1.46
C ASP A 13 17.22 3.45 0.06
N THR A 14 17.77 2.39 0.60
CA THR A 14 17.97 2.22 2.04
C THR A 14 19.39 2.52 2.50
N GLU A 15 20.32 2.79 1.58
CA GLU A 15 21.72 3.07 1.91
C GLU A 15 21.90 4.42 2.61
N ASN A 16 21.01 5.36 2.32
CA ASN A 16 21.03 6.70 2.86
C ASN A 16 19.91 6.94 3.89
N ALA A 17 19.43 5.87 4.52
CA ALA A 17 18.40 5.97 5.55
C ALA A 17 18.84 6.84 6.72
N LYS A 18 17.98 7.74 7.16
CA LYS A 18 18.26 8.66 8.27
C LYS A 18 17.21 8.54 9.35
N GLU A 19 17.64 8.74 10.57
CA GLU A 19 16.75 8.79 11.72
C GLU A 19 16.42 10.23 12.07
N PHE A 20 15.15 10.45 12.41
CA PHE A 20 14.67 11.74 12.86
C PHE A 20 14.04 11.62 14.24
N PRO A 21 13.97 12.71 15.02
CA PRO A 21 13.30 12.67 16.32
C PRO A 21 11.85 12.22 16.19
N PHE A 22 11.44 11.42 17.15
CA PHE A 22 10.13 10.80 17.18
C PHE A 22 9.51 10.90 18.56
N ILE A 23 8.23 11.27 18.65
CA ILE A 23 7.49 11.35 19.91
C ILE A 23 6.76 10.03 20.10
N ALA A 24 7.29 9.19 20.99
CA ALA A 24 6.83 7.82 21.16
C ALA A 24 5.42 7.70 21.76
N ASP A 25 5.09 8.59 22.71
CA ASP A 25 3.82 8.52 23.43
C ASP A 25 2.64 9.10 22.65
N GLY A 26 2.94 9.69 21.51
CA GLY A 26 1.94 10.27 20.63
C GLY A 26 1.45 11.65 21.06
N ILE A 27 0.90 12.35 20.10
CA ILE A 27 0.25 13.64 20.32
C ILE A 27 -1.25 13.43 20.17
N LYS A 28 -2.01 13.77 21.21
CA LYS A 28 -3.45 13.60 21.17
C LYS A 28 -4.09 14.66 20.30
N ALA A 29 -4.83 14.22 19.29
CA ALA A 29 -5.61 15.14 18.46
C ALA A 29 -6.73 15.75 19.29
N GLY A 30 -6.88 17.07 19.23
CA GLY A 30 -7.92 17.80 19.93
C GLY A 30 -7.58 18.29 21.32
N PHE A 31 -6.55 17.75 21.96
CA PHE A 31 -6.14 18.16 23.31
C PHE A 31 -4.63 18.39 23.36
N PRO A 32 -4.19 19.56 23.90
CA PRO A 32 -2.77 19.75 24.11
C PRO A 32 -2.24 18.79 25.18
N SER A 33 -0.99 18.35 25.00
CA SER A 33 -0.28 17.52 25.98
C SER A 33 0.93 18.28 26.50
N PRO A 34 1.29 18.11 27.78
CA PRO A 34 2.48 18.75 28.35
C PRO A 34 3.76 18.29 27.61
N ALA A 35 4.57 19.24 27.18
CA ALA A 35 5.81 18.92 26.46
C ALA A 35 6.81 18.11 27.31
N ALA A 36 6.76 18.27 28.64
CA ALA A 36 7.62 17.54 29.54
C ALA A 36 7.32 16.04 29.62
N ASP A 37 6.16 15.60 29.14
CA ASP A 37 5.76 14.19 29.13
C ASP A 37 6.30 13.43 27.93
N PHE A 38 6.99 14.11 27.00
CA PHE A 38 7.50 13.48 25.79
C PHE A 38 9.00 13.21 25.90
N GLU A 39 9.37 11.96 25.70
CA GLU A 39 10.78 11.57 25.55
C GLU A 39 11.16 11.65 24.08
N GLU A 40 12.33 12.21 23.81
CA GLU A 40 12.86 12.27 22.48
C GLU A 40 13.48 10.95 22.09
N MET A 41 12.91 10.32 21.06
CA MET A 41 13.45 9.10 20.47
C MET A 41 13.80 9.38 19.01
N LYS A 42 14.54 8.48 18.40
CA LYS A 42 14.86 8.56 16.98
C LYS A 42 14.17 7.45 16.22
N LEU A 43 13.65 7.76 15.05
CA LEU A 43 12.98 6.82 14.17
C LEU A 43 13.51 6.96 12.76
N SER A 44 13.81 5.84 12.12
CA SER A 44 14.02 5.76 10.68
C SER A 44 12.75 5.21 10.04
N LEU A 45 12.14 5.97 9.14
CA LEU A 45 10.95 5.50 8.40
C LEU A 45 11.29 4.28 7.55
N ASP A 46 12.47 4.23 6.97
CA ASP A 46 12.88 3.07 6.19
C ASP A 46 12.87 1.79 7.04
N HIS A 47 13.41 1.86 8.24
CA HIS A 47 13.39 0.70 9.15
C HIS A 47 11.98 0.33 9.61
N LEU A 48 11.11 1.32 9.79
CA LEU A 48 9.72 1.09 10.17
C LEU A 48 8.92 0.42 9.06
N LEU A 49 9.04 0.94 7.85
CA LEU A 49 8.20 0.55 6.71
C LEU A 49 8.72 -0.69 5.99
N ILE A 50 10.02 -0.93 6.02
CA ILE A 50 10.66 -2.00 5.25
C ILE A 50 11.04 -3.14 6.20
N LYS A 51 10.25 -4.22 6.18
CA LYS A 51 10.52 -5.42 6.98
C LYS A 51 11.41 -6.40 6.24
N ASN A 52 11.26 -6.50 4.93
CA ASN A 52 12.07 -7.36 4.08
C ASN A 52 12.59 -6.53 2.91
N ARG A 53 13.83 -6.09 3.03
CA ARG A 53 14.46 -5.17 2.09
C ARG A 53 14.43 -5.67 0.64
N GLU A 54 14.74 -6.94 0.44
CA GLU A 54 14.83 -7.51 -0.91
C GLU A 54 13.48 -7.72 -1.58
N ALA A 55 12.41 -7.78 -0.78
CA ALA A 55 11.07 -7.99 -1.28
C ALA A 55 10.20 -6.73 -1.28
N THR A 56 10.75 -5.59 -0.87
CA THR A 56 10.00 -4.34 -0.73
C THR A 56 10.17 -3.45 -1.95
N PHE A 57 9.04 -2.95 -2.44
CA PHE A 57 8.99 -2.01 -3.56
C PHE A 57 8.09 -0.85 -3.20
N TYR A 58 8.36 0.29 -3.78
CA TYR A 58 7.45 1.43 -3.73
C TYR A 58 6.72 1.55 -5.05
N ALA A 59 5.48 1.99 -5.00
CA ALA A 59 4.72 2.30 -6.19
C ALA A 59 3.94 3.59 -6.00
N LYS A 60 3.82 4.36 -7.05
CA LYS A 60 2.97 5.53 -7.06
C LYS A 60 1.63 5.14 -7.66
N ALA A 61 0.56 5.35 -6.91
CA ALA A 61 -0.79 5.06 -7.36
C ALA A 61 -1.31 6.16 -8.27
N SER A 62 -2.07 5.78 -9.29
CA SER A 62 -2.85 6.72 -10.08
C SER A 62 -4.29 6.23 -10.23
N GLY A 63 -5.20 7.19 -10.32
CA GLY A 63 -6.62 6.89 -10.37
C GLY A 63 -7.26 6.87 -8.99
N ASN A 64 -8.52 6.51 -8.94
CA ASN A 64 -9.34 6.64 -7.72
C ASN A 64 -10.14 5.38 -7.38
N SER A 65 -9.76 4.21 -7.92
CA SER A 65 -10.50 2.97 -7.65
C SER A 65 -10.43 2.49 -6.22
N MET A 66 -9.49 3.02 -5.43
CA MET A 66 -9.26 2.60 -4.05
C MET A 66 -9.42 3.72 -3.03
N ILE A 67 -10.13 4.79 -3.36
CA ILE A 67 -10.30 5.95 -2.47
C ILE A 67 -11.00 5.58 -1.15
N GLY A 68 -11.92 4.62 -1.18
CA GLY A 68 -12.59 4.15 0.04
C GLY A 68 -11.66 3.42 1.01
N ALA A 69 -10.49 2.98 0.54
CA ALA A 69 -9.47 2.38 1.39
C ALA A 69 -8.37 3.38 1.77
N GLY A 70 -8.56 4.66 1.46
CA GLY A 70 -7.58 5.71 1.79
C GLY A 70 -6.40 5.79 0.82
N ILE A 71 -6.55 5.27 -0.40
CA ILE A 71 -5.52 5.36 -1.43
C ILE A 71 -6.01 6.31 -2.51
N ASP A 72 -5.36 7.46 -2.60
CA ASP A 72 -5.68 8.50 -3.56
C ASP A 72 -4.65 8.56 -4.68
N ASP A 73 -5.04 9.22 -5.78
CA ASP A 73 -4.13 9.50 -6.87
C ASP A 73 -2.87 10.21 -6.37
N GLY A 74 -1.71 9.71 -6.75
CA GLY A 74 -0.41 10.27 -6.35
C GLY A 74 0.18 9.70 -5.07
N ASP A 75 -0.57 8.89 -4.31
CA ASP A 75 -0.06 8.28 -3.09
C ASP A 75 1.07 7.30 -3.39
N ILE A 76 1.99 7.17 -2.44
CA ILE A 76 3.06 6.18 -2.51
C ILE A 76 2.66 4.96 -1.68
N LEU A 77 2.76 3.81 -2.30
CA LEU A 77 2.47 2.52 -1.66
C LEU A 77 3.77 1.83 -1.30
N VAL A 78 3.81 1.26 -0.11
CA VAL A 78 4.86 0.32 0.28
C VAL A 78 4.33 -1.08 0.05
N ILE A 79 5.04 -1.87 -0.75
CA ILE A 79 4.60 -3.19 -1.21
C ILE A 79 5.62 -4.21 -0.78
N ASP A 80 5.16 -5.26 -0.11
CA ASP A 80 6.01 -6.37 0.31
C ASP A 80 5.60 -7.64 -0.45
N ARG A 81 6.52 -8.16 -1.24
CA ARG A 81 6.28 -9.36 -2.05
C ARG A 81 6.49 -10.66 -1.29
N SER A 82 7.03 -10.58 -0.07
CA SER A 82 7.24 -11.76 0.77
C SER A 82 6.03 -12.16 1.59
N ILE A 83 5.02 -11.29 1.68
CA ILE A 83 3.80 -11.56 2.44
C ILE A 83 2.88 -12.46 1.62
N GLU A 84 2.41 -13.53 2.23
CA GLU A 84 1.46 -14.42 1.60
C GLU A 84 0.09 -13.74 1.46
N PRO A 85 -0.53 -13.81 0.28
CA PRO A 85 -1.85 -13.23 0.06
C PRO A 85 -2.91 -13.94 0.91
N THR A 86 -3.69 -13.13 1.65
CA THR A 86 -4.81 -13.64 2.43
C THR A 86 -6.04 -12.78 2.18
N ASP A 87 -7.21 -13.26 2.59
CA ASP A 87 -8.47 -12.56 2.40
C ASP A 87 -8.45 -11.16 3.03
N ASN A 88 -9.07 -10.20 2.36
CA ASN A 88 -9.16 -8.78 2.74
C ASN A 88 -7.88 -7.95 2.60
N LYS A 89 -6.77 -8.53 2.19
CA LYS A 89 -5.56 -7.75 1.94
C LYS A 89 -5.70 -6.90 0.69
N ILE A 90 -5.07 -5.71 0.71
CA ILE A 90 -4.94 -4.89 -0.48
C ILE A 90 -3.66 -5.32 -1.18
N ALA A 91 -3.78 -5.66 -2.45
CA ALA A 91 -2.69 -6.22 -3.22
C ALA A 91 -2.47 -5.49 -4.53
N VAL A 92 -1.23 -5.53 -4.98
CA VAL A 92 -0.89 -5.25 -6.35
C VAL A 92 -1.06 -6.54 -7.12
N CYS A 93 -1.96 -6.51 -8.09
CA CYS A 93 -2.32 -7.66 -8.90
C CYS A 93 -1.87 -7.42 -10.33
N PHE A 94 -1.37 -8.48 -10.97
CA PHE A 94 -1.12 -8.50 -12.40
C PHE A 94 -2.17 -9.40 -13.01
N ILE A 95 -3.06 -8.84 -13.79
CA ILE A 95 -4.18 -9.58 -14.39
C ILE A 95 -4.32 -9.19 -15.85
N ASP A 96 -4.34 -10.21 -16.72
CA ASP A 96 -4.54 -10.05 -18.17
C ASP A 96 -3.60 -9.00 -18.78
N GLY A 97 -2.36 -8.95 -18.32
CA GLY A 97 -1.32 -8.06 -18.84
C GLY A 97 -1.21 -6.70 -18.17
N ASP A 98 -2.08 -6.38 -17.21
CA ASP A 98 -2.10 -5.08 -16.54
C ASP A 98 -1.90 -5.19 -15.04
N PHE A 99 -1.21 -4.22 -14.47
CA PHE A 99 -1.12 -4.08 -13.01
C PHE A 99 -2.29 -3.25 -12.49
N THR A 100 -2.85 -3.67 -11.37
CA THR A 100 -3.92 -2.95 -10.69
C THR A 100 -3.81 -3.14 -9.18
N ILE A 101 -4.39 -2.21 -8.41
CA ILE A 101 -4.49 -2.31 -6.95
C ILE A 101 -5.93 -2.67 -6.62
N LYS A 102 -6.14 -3.74 -5.90
CA LYS A 102 -7.49 -4.16 -5.48
C LYS A 102 -7.43 -4.84 -4.12
N ARG A 103 -8.57 -4.87 -3.46
CA ARG A 103 -8.72 -5.72 -2.27
C ARG A 103 -9.01 -7.15 -2.72
N ILE A 104 -8.28 -8.09 -2.17
CA ILE A 104 -8.51 -9.51 -2.47
C ILE A 104 -9.65 -10.02 -1.61
N LYS A 105 -10.65 -10.62 -2.24
CA LYS A 105 -11.71 -11.35 -1.57
C LYS A 105 -11.64 -12.81 -1.96
N ILE A 106 -11.29 -13.66 -1.01
CA ILE A 106 -11.16 -15.09 -1.24
C ILE A 106 -12.45 -15.76 -0.80
N GLU A 107 -13.17 -16.33 -1.78
CA GLU A 107 -14.36 -17.13 -1.57
C GLU A 107 -14.02 -18.60 -1.73
N GLU A 108 -14.98 -19.51 -1.43
CA GLU A 108 -14.73 -20.94 -1.51
C GLU A 108 -14.27 -21.41 -2.89
N ASP A 109 -14.87 -20.89 -3.95
CA ASP A 109 -14.63 -21.36 -5.32
C ASP A 109 -13.90 -20.36 -6.20
N CYS A 110 -13.65 -19.15 -5.73
CA CYS A 110 -13.08 -18.09 -6.57
C CYS A 110 -12.46 -16.96 -5.76
N ILE A 111 -11.77 -16.11 -6.49
CA ILE A 111 -11.19 -14.87 -5.96
C ILE A 111 -11.88 -13.71 -6.66
N TYR A 112 -12.27 -12.69 -5.90
CA TYR A 112 -12.69 -11.42 -6.42
C TYR A 112 -11.63 -10.37 -6.17
N LEU A 113 -11.41 -9.53 -7.16
CA LEU A 113 -10.60 -8.32 -7.01
C LEU A 113 -11.57 -7.16 -6.84
N GLN A 114 -11.63 -6.63 -5.63
CA GLN A 114 -12.62 -5.63 -5.26
C GLN A 114 -12.02 -4.24 -5.18
N PRO A 115 -12.53 -3.29 -5.98
CA PRO A 115 -12.20 -1.88 -5.81
C PRO A 115 -12.90 -1.34 -4.55
N GLU A 116 -12.34 -0.29 -3.97
CA GLU A 116 -12.92 0.43 -2.85
C GLU A 116 -13.50 1.77 -3.34
N ASN A 117 -14.35 1.68 -4.36
CA ASN A 117 -15.03 2.80 -4.96
C ASN A 117 -16.27 2.27 -5.70
N PRO A 118 -17.50 2.71 -5.34
CA PRO A 118 -18.73 2.22 -5.96
C PRO A 118 -18.84 2.44 -7.47
N LYS A 119 -18.04 3.36 -8.02
CA LYS A 119 -18.02 3.63 -9.47
C LYS A 119 -17.30 2.55 -10.26
N PHE A 120 -16.59 1.65 -9.60
CA PHE A 120 -15.83 0.58 -10.23
C PHE A 120 -16.43 -0.77 -9.85
N LYS A 121 -16.34 -1.72 -10.75
CA LYS A 121 -16.89 -3.07 -10.53
C LYS A 121 -15.83 -4.03 -10.02
N SER A 122 -16.25 -4.96 -9.17
CA SER A 122 -15.41 -6.09 -8.77
C SER A 122 -15.16 -6.99 -9.96
N ILE A 123 -13.97 -7.57 -9.99
CA ILE A 123 -13.56 -8.51 -11.02
C ILE A 123 -13.57 -9.92 -10.41
N LYS A 124 -14.43 -10.79 -10.93
CA LYS A 124 -14.39 -12.21 -10.58
C LYS A 124 -13.28 -12.87 -11.39
N VAL A 125 -12.30 -13.43 -10.70
CA VAL A 125 -11.21 -14.13 -11.36
C VAL A 125 -11.66 -15.53 -11.73
N THR A 126 -11.54 -15.85 -13.01
CA THR A 126 -11.92 -17.15 -13.56
C THR A 126 -10.67 -17.86 -14.08
N GLU A 127 -10.82 -19.10 -14.50
CA GLU A 127 -9.73 -19.88 -15.11
C GLU A 127 -9.17 -19.23 -16.38
N ASP A 128 -9.99 -18.41 -17.07
CA ASP A 128 -9.57 -17.71 -18.26
C ASP A 128 -8.69 -16.48 -17.95
N ASN A 129 -8.66 -16.02 -16.71
CA ASN A 129 -7.83 -14.91 -16.30
C ASN A 129 -6.44 -15.39 -15.88
N ASN A 130 -5.42 -14.67 -16.31
CA ASN A 130 -4.06 -14.87 -15.83
C ASN A 130 -3.80 -13.92 -14.66
N LEU A 131 -4.08 -14.37 -13.46
CA LEU A 131 -3.87 -13.58 -12.25
C LEU A 131 -2.58 -13.96 -11.57
N ILE A 132 -1.76 -12.95 -11.27
CA ILE A 132 -0.63 -13.06 -10.36
C ILE A 132 -0.83 -12.00 -9.28
N ILE A 133 -0.86 -12.42 -8.01
CA ILE A 133 -0.80 -11.47 -6.90
C ILE A 133 0.67 -11.13 -6.71
N TRP A 134 1.03 -9.94 -7.15
CA TRP A 134 2.44 -9.55 -7.22
C TRP A 134 3.03 -9.17 -5.88
N GLY A 135 2.26 -8.53 -5.02
CA GLY A 135 2.69 -8.13 -3.69
C GLY A 135 1.55 -7.55 -2.87
N ILE A 136 1.78 -7.42 -1.56
CA ILE A 136 0.79 -6.92 -0.61
C ILE A 136 1.15 -5.48 -0.23
N VAL A 137 0.17 -4.59 -0.28
CA VAL A 137 0.33 -3.20 0.16
C VAL A 137 0.33 -3.18 1.68
N THR A 138 1.40 -2.71 2.28
CA THR A 138 1.57 -2.67 3.74
C THR A 138 1.36 -1.28 4.31
N TYR A 139 1.71 -0.25 3.58
CA TYR A 139 1.57 1.15 4.00
C TYR A 139 1.23 2.04 2.82
N VAL A 140 0.59 3.15 3.12
CA VAL A 140 0.31 4.21 2.17
C VAL A 140 0.95 5.48 2.70
N VAL A 141 1.76 6.15 1.88
CA VAL A 141 2.36 7.44 2.21
C VAL A 141 1.64 8.52 1.40
N LYS A 142 1.01 9.42 2.11
CA LYS A 142 0.15 10.45 1.54
C LYS A 142 0.67 11.84 1.87
N LYS A 143 0.76 12.68 0.85
CA LYS A 143 1.06 14.10 1.04
C LYS A 143 -0.24 14.83 1.43
N VAL A 144 -0.18 15.55 2.49
CA VAL A 144 -1.33 16.37 2.94
C VAL A 144 -1.21 17.81 2.49
#